data_6e9162accba5eb14c37ea1045966f3fc
#
_entry.id   6e9162accba5eb14c37ea1045966f3fc
#
_cell.length_a   1.000
_cell.length_b   1.000
_cell.length_c   1.000
_cell.angle_alpha   90.00
_cell.angle_beta   90.00
_cell.angle_gamma   90.00
#
_symmetry.space_group_name_H-M   'P 1'
#
loop_
_entity.id
_entity.type
_entity.pdbx_description
1 polymer ?
#
loop_
_entity_poly.entity_id
_entity_poly.type
_entity_poly.pdbx_seq_one_letter_code
_entity_poly.pdbx_strand_id
1 'polypeptide(L)'
;MPVPTGAGTPSALPPEHSAAALTALEFSAALDAVAGFAAGPLGAARIRARLPSADLEEVRDALAAVDEVAALERNGRGLAIAAAPDAAPVLLRLGREGSTLDGHEIALVARLLEAGRRSSDELRRVAIDAPRAARLAVPLPHADLDRRLARSIDADGAVLDTASPALADARREVRSARERLLKRLEALLRTVEGGTDEAAITLRNARYVIPVRRDSRKRPDGIVHDESSSGATLFIEPSDTIPLGNALREAEVAEEREVRRVLAELTAELRPWAPSLAAVQEMCIAADDLAARGRYAARCDAVA
;
A
#
# COMPACT_ATOMS: atom_id res chain seq x y z
N MET A 1 -16.15 -33.29 -5.48
CA MET A 1 -15.75 -33.71 -4.12
C MET A 1 -15.79 -32.47 -3.23
N PRO A 2 -16.55 -32.45 -2.12
CA PRO A 2 -16.64 -31.27 -1.29
C PRO A 2 -15.36 -31.04 -0.50
N VAL A 3 -14.87 -29.79 -0.50
CA VAL A 3 -13.77 -29.29 0.33
C VAL A 3 -14.21 -29.32 1.79
N PRO A 4 -13.40 -29.81 2.74
CA PRO A 4 -13.76 -29.74 4.15
C PRO A 4 -13.65 -28.30 4.64
N THR A 5 -14.76 -27.65 4.90
CA THR A 5 -14.90 -26.44 5.68
C THR A 5 -14.67 -26.79 7.16
N GLY A 6 -13.41 -26.71 7.58
CA GLY A 6 -12.99 -26.85 8.97
C GLY A 6 -12.49 -25.52 9.51
N ALA A 7 -13.35 -24.49 9.54
CA ALA A 7 -13.16 -23.39 10.46
C ALA A 7 -13.54 -23.89 11.85
N GLY A 8 -12.58 -24.45 12.57
CA GLY A 8 -12.73 -24.76 13.98
C GLY A 8 -13.07 -23.47 14.72
N THR A 9 -14.28 -23.39 15.23
CA THR A 9 -14.68 -22.39 16.21
C THR A 9 -13.65 -22.41 17.33
N PRO A 10 -13.09 -21.28 17.79
CA PRO A 10 -12.19 -21.29 18.93
C PRO A 10 -12.95 -21.92 20.10
N SER A 11 -12.44 -23.05 20.57
CA SER A 11 -13.02 -23.77 21.72
C SER A 11 -13.02 -22.77 22.88
N ALA A 12 -14.21 -22.48 23.41
CA ALA A 12 -14.33 -21.65 24.59
C ALA A 12 -13.45 -22.28 25.68
N LEU A 13 -12.60 -21.45 26.32
CA LEU A 13 -11.75 -21.86 27.42
C LEU A 13 -12.58 -22.66 28.43
N PRO A 14 -12.09 -23.81 28.92
CA PRO A 14 -12.72 -24.50 30.03
C PRO A 14 -12.90 -23.55 31.21
N PRO A 15 -13.95 -23.65 32.01
CA PRO A 15 -14.25 -22.72 33.10
C PRO A 15 -13.13 -22.57 34.15
N GLU A 16 -12.19 -23.48 34.19
CA GLU A 16 -10.97 -23.45 35.01
C GLU A 16 -9.92 -22.41 34.56
N HIS A 17 -9.98 -21.88 33.34
CA HIS A 17 -9.11 -20.78 32.85
C HIS A 17 -9.81 -19.44 33.00
N SER A 18 -10.19 -19.09 34.22
CA SER A 18 -10.82 -17.82 34.49
C SER A 18 -9.87 -16.66 34.19
N ALA A 19 -10.41 -15.49 33.77
CA ALA A 19 -9.64 -14.26 33.58
C ALA A 19 -8.79 -13.90 34.84
N ALA A 20 -9.29 -14.26 36.03
CA ALA A 20 -8.59 -14.11 37.29
C ALA A 20 -7.32 -14.99 37.38
N ALA A 21 -7.38 -16.24 36.92
CA ALA A 21 -6.22 -17.13 36.89
C ALA A 21 -5.15 -16.62 35.92
N LEU A 22 -5.52 -16.17 34.72
CA LEU A 22 -4.58 -15.60 33.75
C LEU A 22 -3.94 -14.30 34.27
N THR A 23 -4.69 -13.50 35.00
CA THR A 23 -4.16 -12.28 35.66
C THR A 23 -3.17 -12.64 36.79
N ALA A 24 -3.52 -13.62 37.62
CA ALA A 24 -2.64 -14.06 38.73
C ALA A 24 -1.35 -14.70 38.20
N LEU A 25 -1.36 -15.31 37.02
CA LEU A 25 -0.19 -15.88 36.36
C LEU A 25 0.57 -14.85 35.50
N GLU A 26 0.17 -13.59 35.50
CA GLU A 26 0.76 -12.54 34.63
C GLU A 26 0.85 -12.95 33.14
N PHE A 27 -0.14 -13.74 32.67
CA PHE A 27 -0.10 -14.35 31.37
C PHE A 27 0.02 -13.31 30.23
N SER A 28 -0.67 -12.17 30.35
CA SER A 28 -0.57 -11.08 29.36
C SER A 28 0.84 -10.46 29.31
N ALA A 29 1.50 -10.32 30.46
CA ALA A 29 2.88 -9.81 30.50
C ALA A 29 3.86 -10.78 29.83
N ALA A 30 3.65 -12.09 30.00
CA ALA A 30 4.44 -13.11 29.30
C ALA A 30 4.22 -13.03 27.78
N LEU A 31 2.97 -12.86 27.32
CA LEU A 31 2.66 -12.69 25.90
C LEU A 31 3.27 -11.39 25.34
N ASP A 32 3.27 -10.29 26.09
CA ASP A 32 3.93 -9.04 25.69
C ASP A 32 5.44 -9.19 25.55
N ALA A 33 6.09 -9.92 26.45
CA ALA A 33 7.50 -10.23 26.34
C ALA A 33 7.83 -11.01 25.07
N VAL A 34 7.02 -12.01 24.70
CA VAL A 34 7.16 -12.77 23.44
C VAL A 34 6.87 -11.89 22.24
N ALA A 35 5.80 -11.08 22.28
CA ALA A 35 5.39 -10.21 21.19
C ALA A 35 6.44 -9.15 20.82
N GLY A 36 7.31 -8.79 21.79
CA GLY A 36 8.46 -7.92 21.55
C GLY A 36 9.51 -8.47 20.57
N PHE A 37 9.46 -9.77 20.24
CA PHE A 37 10.33 -10.41 19.27
C PHE A 37 9.72 -10.53 17.86
N ALA A 38 8.46 -10.15 17.69
CA ALA A 38 7.81 -10.17 16.37
C ALA A 38 8.44 -9.12 15.42
N ALA A 39 8.52 -9.45 14.15
CA ALA A 39 9.03 -8.55 13.11
C ALA A 39 8.01 -7.45 12.77
N GLY A 40 6.72 -7.71 13.00
CA GLY A 40 5.65 -6.79 12.66
C GLY A 40 4.48 -6.78 13.64
N PRO A 41 3.62 -5.72 13.53
CA PRO A 41 2.50 -5.53 14.44
C PRO A 41 1.45 -6.65 14.39
N LEU A 42 1.24 -7.26 13.22
CA LEU A 42 0.25 -8.33 13.05
C LEU A 42 0.69 -9.63 13.75
N GLY A 43 1.97 -10.01 13.64
CA GLY A 43 2.53 -11.14 14.39
C GLY A 43 2.49 -10.89 15.90
N ALA A 44 2.86 -9.69 16.32
CA ALA A 44 2.76 -9.29 17.73
C ALA A 44 1.32 -9.33 18.25
N ALA A 45 0.35 -8.85 17.48
CA ALA A 45 -1.07 -8.91 17.83
C ALA A 45 -1.57 -10.36 17.95
N ARG A 46 -1.16 -11.23 17.03
CA ARG A 46 -1.48 -12.66 17.08
C ARG A 46 -0.95 -13.33 18.35
N ILE A 47 0.28 -13.01 18.76
CA ILE A 47 0.87 -13.52 20.00
C ILE A 47 0.03 -13.07 21.21
N ARG A 48 -0.30 -11.78 21.29
CA ARG A 48 -1.11 -11.23 22.39
C ARG A 48 -2.52 -11.81 22.47
N ALA A 49 -3.07 -12.24 21.34
CA ALA A 49 -4.38 -12.88 21.27
C ALA A 49 -4.38 -14.37 21.62
N ARG A 50 -3.21 -14.96 21.92
CA ARG A 50 -3.14 -16.39 22.27
C ARG A 50 -3.83 -16.67 23.59
N LEU A 51 -4.49 -17.84 23.62
CA LEU A 51 -5.09 -18.39 24.81
C LEU A 51 -4.46 -19.76 25.10
N PRO A 52 -4.45 -20.21 26.36
CA PRO A 52 -4.07 -21.59 26.68
C PRO A 52 -4.95 -22.59 25.94
N SER A 53 -4.38 -23.71 25.49
CA SER A 53 -5.12 -24.84 24.90
C SER A 53 -5.07 -26.04 25.84
N ALA A 54 -6.18 -26.79 25.94
CA ALA A 54 -6.26 -28.06 26.63
C ALA A 54 -5.99 -29.27 25.71
N ASP A 55 -5.84 -29.03 24.39
CA ASP A 55 -5.52 -30.08 23.45
C ASP A 55 -4.02 -30.40 23.53
N LEU A 56 -3.73 -31.57 24.09
CA LEU A 56 -2.36 -32.01 24.34
C LEU A 56 -1.56 -32.21 23.04
N GLU A 57 -2.21 -32.70 21.96
CA GLU A 57 -1.53 -32.92 20.69
C GLU A 57 -1.22 -31.60 19.98
N GLU A 58 -2.17 -30.67 19.98
CA GLU A 58 -1.97 -29.30 19.47
C GLU A 58 -0.81 -28.61 20.20
N VAL A 59 -0.82 -28.66 21.53
CA VAL A 59 0.22 -28.05 22.37
C VAL A 59 1.60 -28.64 22.06
N ARG A 60 1.70 -29.99 21.99
CA ARG A 60 2.97 -30.67 21.67
C ARG A 60 3.52 -30.31 20.29
N ASP A 61 2.66 -30.29 19.27
CA ASP A 61 3.09 -29.92 17.92
C ASP A 61 3.51 -28.45 17.84
N ALA A 62 2.79 -27.56 18.53
CA ALA A 62 3.12 -26.15 18.62
C ALA A 62 4.46 -25.89 19.38
N LEU A 63 4.70 -26.61 20.48
CA LEU A 63 5.98 -26.52 21.20
C LEU A 63 7.12 -27.09 20.38
N ALA A 64 6.95 -28.24 19.72
CA ALA A 64 7.96 -28.83 18.86
C ALA A 64 8.31 -27.89 17.67
N ALA A 65 7.34 -27.14 17.13
CA ALA A 65 7.62 -26.13 16.13
C ALA A 65 8.46 -24.96 16.68
N VAL A 66 8.22 -24.57 17.92
CA VAL A 66 9.03 -23.54 18.60
C VAL A 66 10.44 -24.04 18.81
N ASP A 67 10.62 -25.29 19.26
CA ASP A 67 11.95 -25.89 19.47
C ASP A 67 12.79 -25.96 18.19
N GLU A 68 12.17 -26.33 17.06
CA GLU A 68 12.83 -26.32 15.76
C GLU A 68 13.40 -24.91 15.43
N VAL A 69 12.58 -23.87 15.64
CA VAL A 69 13.00 -22.48 15.36
C VAL A 69 14.02 -21.99 16.40
N ALA A 70 13.84 -22.32 17.67
CA ALA A 70 14.79 -21.95 18.73
C ALA A 70 16.17 -22.59 18.50
N ALA A 71 16.21 -23.84 18.00
CA ALA A 71 17.47 -24.49 17.63
C ALA A 71 18.16 -23.74 16.47
N LEU A 72 17.41 -23.27 15.47
CA LEU A 72 17.96 -22.44 14.40
C LEU A 72 18.54 -21.13 14.92
N GLU A 73 17.83 -20.44 15.83
CA GLU A 73 18.28 -19.19 16.44
C GLU A 73 19.58 -19.39 17.25
N ARG A 74 19.66 -20.45 18.09
CA ARG A 74 20.89 -20.78 18.85
C ARG A 74 22.09 -21.04 17.95
N ASN A 75 21.86 -21.57 16.75
CA ASN A 75 22.90 -21.84 15.77
C ASN A 75 23.22 -20.65 14.84
N GLY A 76 22.67 -19.47 15.07
CA GLY A 76 22.88 -18.27 14.26
C GLY A 76 22.24 -18.33 12.87
N ARG A 77 21.31 -19.28 12.64
CA ARG A 77 20.59 -19.50 11.38
C ARG A 77 19.11 -19.11 11.44
N GLY A 78 18.78 -18.20 12.35
CA GLY A 78 17.42 -17.80 12.69
C GLY A 78 16.49 -17.58 11.48
N LEU A 79 15.20 -17.60 11.77
CA LEU A 79 14.15 -17.46 10.74
C LEU A 79 13.86 -15.97 10.50
N ALA A 80 14.27 -15.44 9.35
CA ALA A 80 14.13 -14.03 8.99
C ALA A 80 12.81 -13.76 8.23
N ILE A 81 11.70 -13.70 8.96
CA ILE A 81 10.38 -13.42 8.40
C ILE A 81 10.19 -11.91 8.17
N ALA A 82 9.64 -11.55 7.01
CA ALA A 82 9.28 -10.19 6.70
C ALA A 82 7.95 -9.80 7.37
N ALA A 83 7.90 -8.60 7.95
CA ALA A 83 6.66 -8.06 8.50
C ALA A 83 5.60 -7.94 7.38
N ALA A 84 4.43 -8.54 7.60
CA ALA A 84 3.31 -8.40 6.68
C ALA A 84 2.62 -7.04 6.89
N PRO A 85 2.28 -6.31 5.81
CA PRO A 85 1.39 -5.17 5.91
C PRO A 85 -0.03 -5.63 6.22
N ASP A 86 -0.83 -4.79 6.87
CA ASP A 86 -2.26 -5.07 7.07
C ASP A 86 -3.03 -4.78 5.78
N ALA A 87 -3.18 -5.81 4.97
CA ALA A 87 -3.92 -5.75 3.70
C ALA A 87 -5.34 -6.31 3.82
N ALA A 88 -5.77 -6.83 4.98
CA ALA A 88 -7.07 -7.48 5.14
C ALA A 88 -8.25 -6.63 4.65
N PRO A 89 -8.37 -5.32 4.97
CA PRO A 89 -9.45 -4.48 4.46
C PRO A 89 -9.45 -4.35 2.92
N VAL A 90 -8.25 -4.25 2.33
CA VAL A 90 -8.06 -4.13 0.88
C VAL A 90 -8.43 -5.45 0.18
N LEU A 91 -8.02 -6.59 0.74
CA LEU A 91 -8.34 -7.90 0.20
C LEU A 91 -9.85 -8.19 0.26
N LEU A 92 -10.54 -7.79 1.32
CA LEU A 92 -12.00 -7.85 1.41
C LEU A 92 -12.67 -7.00 0.33
N ARG A 93 -12.16 -5.81 0.06
CA ARG A 93 -12.65 -4.93 -1.00
C ARG A 93 -12.36 -5.52 -2.39
N LEU A 94 -11.16 -6.05 -2.60
CA LEU A 94 -10.75 -6.71 -3.83
C LEU A 94 -11.69 -7.87 -4.22
N GLY A 95 -12.16 -8.65 -3.24
CA GLY A 95 -13.09 -9.76 -3.45
C GLY A 95 -14.50 -9.36 -3.88
N ARG A 96 -14.87 -8.07 -3.77
CA ARG A 96 -16.20 -7.58 -4.18
C ARG A 96 -16.22 -7.28 -5.68
N GLU A 97 -17.20 -7.83 -6.40
CA GLU A 97 -17.41 -7.50 -7.81
C GLU A 97 -17.68 -5.99 -7.99
N GLY A 98 -17.17 -5.43 -9.08
CA GLY A 98 -17.33 -4.01 -9.41
C GLY A 98 -16.48 -3.05 -8.58
N SER A 99 -15.77 -3.51 -7.54
CA SER A 99 -14.84 -2.66 -6.82
C SER A 99 -13.59 -2.36 -7.67
N THR A 100 -13.03 -1.17 -7.50
CA THR A 100 -11.73 -0.78 -8.04
C THR A 100 -10.86 -0.32 -6.87
N LEU A 101 -9.65 -0.85 -6.79
CA LEU A 101 -8.63 -0.41 -5.83
C LEU A 101 -7.97 0.88 -6.32
N ASP A 102 -7.61 1.74 -5.40
CA ASP A 102 -6.75 2.88 -5.71
C ASP A 102 -5.27 2.46 -5.77
N GLY A 103 -4.41 3.41 -6.15
CA GLY A 103 -2.99 3.11 -6.30
C GLY A 103 -2.29 2.73 -5.00
N HIS A 104 -2.65 3.35 -3.87
CA HIS A 104 -2.07 3.01 -2.56
C HIS A 104 -2.47 1.60 -2.11
N GLU A 105 -3.71 1.19 -2.38
CA GLU A 105 -4.21 -0.14 -2.10
C GLU A 105 -3.50 -1.20 -2.95
N ILE A 106 -3.27 -0.91 -4.24
CA ILE A 106 -2.51 -1.81 -5.12
C ILE A 106 -1.04 -1.90 -4.67
N ALA A 107 -0.42 -0.78 -4.26
CA ALA A 107 0.92 -0.78 -3.69
C ALA A 107 1.00 -1.59 -2.38
N LEU A 108 -0.06 -1.55 -1.56
CA LEU A 108 -0.17 -2.38 -0.36
C LEU A 108 -0.19 -3.87 -0.70
N VAL A 109 -0.94 -4.28 -1.72
CA VAL A 109 -0.96 -5.66 -2.22
C VAL A 109 0.42 -6.07 -2.76
N ALA A 110 1.10 -5.18 -3.48
CA ALA A 110 2.47 -5.44 -3.97
C ALA A 110 3.45 -5.68 -2.82
N ARG A 111 3.39 -4.88 -1.77
CA ARG A 111 4.20 -5.09 -0.55
C ARG A 111 3.87 -6.40 0.18
N LEU A 112 2.59 -6.79 0.20
CA LEU A 112 2.20 -8.09 0.75
C LEU A 112 2.80 -9.24 -0.05
N LEU A 113 2.77 -9.18 -1.38
CA LEU A 113 3.39 -10.19 -2.25
C LEU A 113 4.90 -10.28 -2.02
N GLU A 114 5.59 -9.15 -1.91
CA GLU A 114 7.03 -9.11 -1.62
C GLU A 114 7.33 -9.76 -0.26
N ALA A 115 6.60 -9.38 0.80
CA ALA A 115 6.75 -9.98 2.12
C ALA A 115 6.47 -11.50 2.08
N GLY A 116 5.44 -11.91 1.34
CA GLY A 116 5.08 -13.31 1.15
C GLY A 116 6.17 -14.11 0.45
N ARG A 117 6.80 -13.58 -0.61
CA ARG A 117 7.92 -14.25 -1.29
C ARG A 117 9.11 -14.42 -0.37
N ARG A 118 9.54 -13.35 0.28
CA ARG A 118 10.66 -13.39 1.23
C ARG A 118 10.41 -14.40 2.35
N SER A 119 9.21 -14.39 2.95
CA SER A 119 8.84 -15.33 4.00
C SER A 119 8.77 -16.77 3.48
N SER A 120 8.22 -17.00 2.29
CA SER A 120 8.17 -18.32 1.67
C SER A 120 9.57 -18.88 1.36
N ASP A 121 10.49 -18.05 0.88
CA ASP A 121 11.88 -18.46 0.61
C ASP A 121 12.60 -18.82 1.91
N GLU A 122 12.37 -18.06 3.00
CA GLU A 122 12.90 -18.39 4.33
C GLU A 122 12.36 -19.71 4.86
N LEU A 123 11.04 -19.94 4.76
CA LEU A 123 10.42 -21.20 5.17
C LEU A 123 10.99 -22.40 4.39
N ARG A 124 11.23 -22.24 3.09
CA ARG A 124 11.87 -23.29 2.28
C ARG A 124 13.33 -23.52 2.67
N ARG A 125 14.08 -22.44 2.96
CA ARG A 125 15.48 -22.52 3.39
C ARG A 125 15.66 -23.39 4.61
N VAL A 126 14.72 -23.34 5.53
CA VAL A 126 14.80 -24.07 6.81
C VAL A 126 14.06 -25.42 6.80
N ALA A 127 13.52 -25.87 5.67
CA ALA A 127 12.61 -27.02 5.60
C ALA A 127 13.21 -28.33 6.15
N ILE A 128 14.50 -28.51 6.08
CA ILE A 128 15.19 -29.72 6.62
C ILE A 128 15.32 -29.62 8.14
N ASP A 129 15.70 -28.45 8.66
CA ASP A 129 16.01 -28.25 10.08
C ASP A 129 14.76 -27.89 10.90
N ALA A 130 13.74 -27.29 10.24
CA ALA A 130 12.47 -26.87 10.85
C ALA A 130 11.27 -27.25 9.96
N PRO A 131 10.98 -28.55 9.82
CA PRO A 131 9.92 -29.03 8.93
C PRO A 131 8.52 -28.57 9.33
N ARG A 132 8.25 -28.30 10.62
CA ARG A 132 6.97 -27.76 11.08
C ARG A 132 6.81 -26.31 10.64
N ALA A 133 7.85 -25.50 10.76
CA ALA A 133 7.84 -24.11 10.24
C ALA A 133 7.61 -24.11 8.73
N ALA A 134 8.24 -24.99 7.99
CA ALA A 134 8.09 -25.09 6.52
C ALA A 134 6.66 -25.43 6.07
N ARG A 135 5.85 -26.12 6.89
CA ARG A 135 4.43 -26.41 6.60
C ARG A 135 3.55 -25.16 6.50
N LEU A 136 4.01 -24.03 7.04
CA LEU A 136 3.30 -22.76 6.92
C LEU A 136 3.32 -22.22 5.49
N ALA A 137 4.25 -22.64 4.65
CA ALA A 137 4.39 -22.14 3.27
C ALA A 137 3.12 -22.44 2.45
N VAL A 138 2.61 -21.42 1.78
CA VAL A 138 1.46 -21.50 0.88
C VAL A 138 1.85 -21.23 -0.56
N PRO A 139 1.06 -21.69 -1.55
CA PRO A 139 1.27 -21.32 -2.94
C PRO A 139 1.13 -19.79 -3.14
N LEU A 140 2.07 -19.22 -3.87
CA LEU A 140 2.09 -17.80 -4.19
C LEU A 140 1.60 -17.56 -5.62
N PRO A 141 0.98 -16.41 -5.90
CA PRO A 141 0.69 -15.99 -7.27
C PRO A 141 1.94 -16.00 -8.15
N HIS A 142 1.75 -16.11 -9.47
CA HIS A 142 2.86 -16.10 -10.42
C HIS A 142 3.69 -14.82 -10.34
N ALA A 143 5.03 -14.92 -10.50
CA ALA A 143 5.94 -13.77 -10.48
C ALA A 143 5.68 -12.74 -11.59
N ASP A 144 4.91 -13.09 -12.62
CA ASP A 144 4.46 -12.14 -13.64
C ASP A 144 3.58 -11.03 -13.05
N LEU A 145 2.80 -11.37 -12.03
CA LEU A 145 1.96 -10.41 -11.31
C LEU A 145 2.83 -9.35 -10.62
N ASP A 146 3.92 -9.76 -9.94
CA ASP A 146 4.84 -8.81 -9.30
C ASP A 146 5.47 -7.87 -10.34
N ARG A 147 5.92 -8.42 -11.49
CA ARG A 147 6.48 -7.62 -12.58
C ARG A 147 5.45 -6.65 -13.16
N ARG A 148 4.19 -7.10 -13.29
CA ARG A 148 3.09 -6.24 -13.75
C ARG A 148 2.83 -5.10 -12.79
N LEU A 149 2.77 -5.37 -11.48
CA LEU A 149 2.58 -4.35 -10.45
C LEU A 149 3.77 -3.38 -10.39
N ALA A 150 4.99 -3.88 -10.34
CA ALA A 150 6.21 -3.06 -10.24
C ALA A 150 6.39 -2.07 -11.41
N ARG A 151 5.96 -2.44 -12.62
CA ARG A 151 6.01 -1.53 -13.78
C ARG A 151 4.82 -0.58 -13.86
N SER A 152 3.82 -0.74 -13.02
CA SER A 152 2.55 -0.01 -13.11
C SER A 152 2.34 0.97 -11.98
N ILE A 153 2.81 0.66 -10.77
CA ILE A 153 2.56 1.43 -9.55
C ILE A 153 3.89 1.57 -8.81
N ASP A 154 4.17 2.78 -8.31
CA ASP A 154 5.31 3.01 -7.42
C ASP A 154 4.97 2.70 -5.95
N ALA A 155 5.95 2.88 -5.06
CA ALA A 155 5.80 2.62 -3.63
C ALA A 155 4.73 3.50 -2.95
N ASP A 156 4.50 4.70 -3.49
CA ASP A 156 3.55 5.70 -2.97
C ASP A 156 2.15 5.56 -3.61
N GLY A 157 1.98 4.61 -4.52
CA GLY A 157 0.71 4.35 -5.19
C GLY A 157 0.46 5.20 -6.44
N ALA A 158 1.44 5.96 -6.92
CA ALA A 158 1.28 6.66 -8.18
C ALA A 158 1.39 5.70 -9.38
N VAL A 159 0.50 5.87 -10.36
CA VAL A 159 0.53 5.07 -11.58
C VAL A 159 1.69 5.55 -12.45
N LEU A 160 2.58 4.64 -12.85
CA LEU A 160 3.77 4.93 -13.64
C LEU A 160 3.45 5.06 -15.13
N ASP A 161 4.24 5.83 -15.88
CA ASP A 161 4.13 5.95 -17.34
C ASP A 161 4.28 4.59 -18.05
N THR A 162 5.05 3.68 -17.44
CA THR A 162 5.26 2.32 -17.93
C THR A 162 4.06 1.39 -17.75
N ALA A 163 3.01 1.83 -17.04
CA ALA A 163 1.79 1.06 -16.84
C ALA A 163 1.03 0.82 -18.15
N SER A 164 0.96 1.85 -19.01
CA SER A 164 0.39 1.72 -20.38
C SER A 164 0.98 2.75 -21.34
N PRO A 165 1.12 2.41 -22.64
CA PRO A 165 1.53 3.38 -23.65
C PRO A 165 0.57 4.59 -23.75
N ALA A 166 -0.74 4.33 -23.63
CA ALA A 166 -1.76 5.38 -23.69
C ALA A 166 -1.63 6.39 -22.55
N LEU A 167 -1.28 5.95 -21.32
CA LEU A 167 -0.99 6.86 -20.21
C LEU A 167 0.25 7.72 -20.48
N ALA A 168 1.32 7.10 -20.99
CA ALA A 168 2.53 7.84 -21.35
C ALA A 168 2.24 8.90 -22.43
N ASP A 169 1.39 8.58 -23.40
CA ASP A 169 0.96 9.51 -24.45
C ASP A 169 0.10 10.64 -23.87
N ALA A 170 -0.89 10.33 -23.05
CA ALA A 170 -1.74 11.32 -22.38
C ALA A 170 -0.92 12.31 -21.54
N ARG A 171 0.04 11.82 -20.78
CA ARG A 171 0.94 12.68 -19.98
C ARG A 171 1.86 13.56 -20.84
N ARG A 172 2.31 13.04 -22.00
CA ARG A 172 3.05 13.88 -22.95
C ARG A 172 2.19 15.01 -23.50
N GLU A 173 0.92 14.72 -23.83
CA GLU A 173 0.01 15.76 -24.31
C GLU A 173 -0.31 16.81 -23.25
N VAL A 174 -0.51 16.40 -21.96
CA VAL A 174 -0.67 17.35 -20.85
C VAL A 174 0.55 18.28 -20.76
N ARG A 175 1.77 17.74 -20.80
CA ARG A 175 2.99 18.54 -20.77
C ARG A 175 3.08 19.51 -21.96
N SER A 176 2.83 19.00 -23.16
CA SER A 176 2.87 19.79 -24.39
C SER A 176 1.80 20.89 -24.41
N ALA A 177 0.58 20.58 -24.01
CA ALA A 177 -0.51 21.57 -23.92
C ALA A 177 -0.18 22.67 -22.89
N ARG A 178 0.36 22.29 -21.73
CA ARG A 178 0.81 23.24 -20.70
C ARG A 178 1.92 24.15 -21.19
N GLU A 179 2.92 23.59 -21.86
CA GLU A 179 4.02 24.37 -22.43
C GLU A 179 3.54 25.39 -23.48
N ARG A 180 2.64 24.97 -24.38
CA ARG A 180 2.03 25.88 -25.37
C ARG A 180 1.27 27.02 -24.70
N LEU A 181 0.47 26.72 -23.69
CA LEU A 181 -0.29 27.70 -22.93
C LEU A 181 0.63 28.69 -22.21
N LEU A 182 1.61 28.20 -21.43
CA LEU A 182 2.54 29.03 -20.68
C LEU A 182 3.35 29.93 -21.59
N LYS A 183 3.90 29.41 -22.70
CA LYS A 183 4.63 30.19 -23.71
C LYS A 183 3.77 31.33 -24.29
N ARG A 184 2.47 31.10 -24.54
CA ARG A 184 1.57 32.15 -25.02
C ARG A 184 1.30 33.20 -23.97
N LEU A 185 1.04 32.78 -22.70
CA LEU A 185 0.84 33.69 -21.60
C LEU A 185 2.05 34.55 -21.30
N GLU A 186 3.26 33.97 -21.33
CA GLU A 186 4.52 34.74 -21.19
C GLU A 186 4.71 35.80 -22.28
N ALA A 187 4.37 35.43 -23.54
CA ALA A 187 4.44 36.40 -24.63
C ALA A 187 3.47 37.57 -24.45
N LEU A 188 2.26 37.29 -23.95
CA LEU A 188 1.25 38.32 -23.66
C LEU A 188 1.65 39.17 -22.45
N LEU A 189 2.17 38.55 -21.40
CA LEU A 189 2.63 39.27 -20.20
C LEU A 189 3.70 40.33 -20.53
N ARG A 190 4.61 40.04 -21.47
CA ARG A 190 5.64 41.01 -21.93
C ARG A 190 5.06 42.22 -22.67
N THR A 191 3.85 42.12 -23.21
CA THR A 191 3.20 43.22 -23.95
C THR A 191 2.36 44.13 -23.05
N VAL A 192 2.06 43.68 -21.82
CA VAL A 192 1.26 44.46 -20.84
C VAL A 192 2.16 45.54 -20.21
N GLU A 193 1.76 46.83 -20.33
CA GLU A 193 2.48 47.94 -19.68
C GLU A 193 2.38 47.83 -18.14
N GLY A 194 3.52 47.97 -17.47
CA GLY A 194 3.61 47.90 -16.00
C GLY A 194 3.77 46.52 -15.44
N GLY A 195 4.15 45.52 -16.27
CA GLY A 195 4.68 44.26 -15.77
C GLY A 195 5.89 44.57 -14.90
N THR A 196 5.75 44.48 -13.59
CA THR A 196 6.90 44.48 -12.68
C THR A 196 7.68 43.18 -12.94
N ASP A 197 8.99 43.15 -12.71
CA ASP A 197 9.81 41.92 -12.78
C ASP A 197 9.24 40.78 -11.88
N GLU A 198 8.27 41.09 -11.02
CA GLU A 198 7.55 40.15 -10.13
C GLU A 198 6.21 39.65 -10.69
N ALA A 199 5.80 40.12 -11.89
CA ALA A 199 4.52 39.68 -12.48
C ALA A 199 4.64 38.23 -12.98
N ALA A 200 4.09 37.29 -12.21
CA ALA A 200 4.10 35.86 -12.51
C ALA A 200 2.74 35.37 -13.00
N ILE A 201 2.75 34.45 -13.98
CA ILE A 201 1.59 33.67 -14.35
C ILE A 201 1.13 32.86 -13.13
N THR A 202 -0.13 32.98 -12.78
CA THR A 202 -0.71 32.32 -11.60
C THR A 202 -1.91 31.48 -11.98
N LEU A 203 -2.32 30.59 -11.07
CA LEU A 203 -3.54 29.79 -11.20
C LEU A 203 -4.64 30.44 -10.36
N ARG A 204 -5.81 30.74 -11.00
CA ARG A 204 -7.03 31.20 -10.33
C ARG A 204 -8.21 30.41 -10.88
N ASN A 205 -9.05 29.88 -10.00
CA ASN A 205 -10.22 29.08 -10.39
C ASN A 205 -9.88 27.97 -11.42
N ALA A 206 -8.77 27.28 -11.23
CA ALA A 206 -8.23 26.26 -12.15
C ALA A 206 -7.90 26.77 -13.57
N ARG A 207 -7.66 28.08 -13.74
CA ARG A 207 -7.25 28.71 -14.99
C ARG A 207 -5.91 29.44 -14.81
N TYR A 208 -5.06 29.36 -15.83
CA TYR A 208 -3.84 30.14 -15.87
C TYR A 208 -4.17 31.57 -16.29
N VAL A 209 -3.76 32.52 -15.47
CA VAL A 209 -4.07 33.95 -15.65
C VAL A 209 -2.80 34.80 -15.54
N ILE A 210 -2.84 35.97 -16.15
CA ILE A 210 -1.80 36.99 -16.01
C ILE A 210 -2.31 38.14 -15.13
N PRO A 211 -1.46 38.67 -14.23
CA PRO A 211 -1.81 39.87 -13.46
C PRO A 211 -1.68 41.10 -14.36
N VAL A 212 -2.72 41.94 -14.36
CA VAL A 212 -2.78 43.19 -15.15
C VAL A 212 -3.28 44.29 -14.24
N ARG A 213 -2.58 45.44 -14.22
CA ARG A 213 -3.04 46.62 -13.50
C ARG A 213 -4.40 47.07 -14.03
N ARG A 214 -5.32 47.43 -13.14
CA ARG A 214 -6.68 47.90 -13.49
C ARG A 214 -6.66 49.13 -14.39
N ASP A 215 -5.66 50.01 -14.22
CA ASP A 215 -5.44 51.26 -14.97
C ASP A 215 -4.60 51.08 -16.24
N SER A 216 -4.16 49.86 -16.54
CA SER A 216 -3.33 49.60 -17.73
C SER A 216 -4.09 49.89 -19.03
N ARG A 217 -3.47 50.71 -19.90
CA ARG A 217 -4.00 50.99 -21.24
C ARG A 217 -3.82 49.85 -22.25
N LYS A 218 -2.92 48.89 -21.95
CA LYS A 218 -2.63 47.69 -22.77
C LYS A 218 -3.20 46.43 -22.13
N ARG A 219 -4.39 46.56 -21.58
CA ARG A 219 -5.09 45.40 -21.03
C ARG A 219 -5.50 44.48 -22.17
N PRO A 220 -5.17 43.17 -22.13
CA PRO A 220 -5.65 42.22 -23.11
C PRO A 220 -7.16 41.98 -22.92
N ASP A 221 -7.85 41.69 -24.02
CA ASP A 221 -9.21 41.16 -23.98
C ASP A 221 -9.20 39.79 -23.32
N GLY A 222 -10.16 39.53 -22.42
CA GLY A 222 -10.17 38.26 -21.69
C GLY A 222 -11.18 38.25 -20.56
N ILE A 223 -11.16 37.12 -19.83
CA ILE A 223 -12.04 36.88 -18.69
C ILE A 223 -11.27 37.25 -17.41
N VAL A 224 -11.85 38.10 -16.57
CA VAL A 224 -11.34 38.39 -15.23
C VAL A 224 -11.80 37.27 -14.30
N HIS A 225 -10.83 36.50 -13.76
CA HIS A 225 -11.11 35.40 -12.83
C HIS A 225 -11.03 35.81 -11.36
N ASP A 226 -10.25 36.87 -11.07
CA ASP A 226 -10.01 37.32 -9.70
C ASP A 226 -9.46 38.76 -9.70
N GLU A 227 -9.45 39.41 -8.52
CA GLU A 227 -8.77 40.68 -8.30
C GLU A 227 -7.96 40.64 -7.00
N SER A 228 -6.92 41.49 -6.93
CA SER A 228 -6.13 41.63 -5.71
C SER A 228 -6.97 42.25 -4.58
N SER A 229 -6.58 42.01 -3.33
CA SER A 229 -7.26 42.56 -2.15
C SER A 229 -7.39 44.10 -2.16
N SER A 230 -6.48 44.81 -2.82
CA SER A 230 -6.52 46.26 -3.04
C SER A 230 -7.35 46.67 -4.25
N GLY A 231 -7.82 45.73 -5.08
CA GLY A 231 -8.50 46.01 -6.34
C GLY A 231 -7.62 46.61 -7.45
N ALA A 232 -6.32 46.80 -7.20
CA ALA A 232 -5.39 47.43 -8.14
C ALA A 232 -4.94 46.53 -9.30
N THR A 233 -4.99 45.20 -9.10
CA THR A 233 -4.58 44.18 -10.08
C THR A 233 -5.75 43.25 -10.39
N LEU A 234 -5.98 43.03 -11.67
CA LEU A 234 -6.93 42.05 -12.20
C LEU A 234 -6.19 40.79 -12.66
N PHE A 235 -6.70 39.62 -12.37
CA PHE A 235 -6.18 38.36 -12.86
C PHE A 235 -7.00 37.92 -14.07
N ILE A 236 -6.41 38.06 -15.26
CA ILE A 236 -7.08 37.91 -16.55
C ILE A 236 -6.63 36.63 -17.25
N GLU A 237 -7.59 35.83 -17.73
CA GLU A 237 -7.36 34.83 -18.78
C GLU A 237 -7.55 35.50 -20.12
N PRO A 238 -6.48 35.73 -20.92
CA PRO A 238 -6.60 36.38 -22.21
C PRO A 238 -7.42 35.55 -23.19
N SER A 239 -8.26 36.18 -24.01
CA SER A 239 -9.12 35.47 -24.98
C SER A 239 -8.35 34.54 -25.90
N ASP A 240 -7.15 34.92 -26.32
CA ASP A 240 -6.27 34.14 -27.17
C ASP A 240 -5.76 32.84 -26.49
N THR A 241 -5.80 32.76 -25.17
CA THR A 241 -5.32 31.60 -24.40
C THR A 241 -6.42 30.66 -23.97
N ILE A 242 -7.70 31.05 -24.07
CA ILE A 242 -8.84 30.22 -23.70
C ILE A 242 -8.83 28.87 -24.45
N PRO A 243 -8.62 28.82 -25.80
CA PRO A 243 -8.56 27.52 -26.51
C PRO A 243 -7.40 26.65 -26.00
N LEU A 244 -6.25 27.23 -25.66
CA LEU A 244 -5.09 26.49 -25.13
C LEU A 244 -5.37 25.98 -23.71
N GLY A 245 -6.03 26.77 -22.89
CA GLY A 245 -6.48 26.36 -21.55
C GLY A 245 -7.50 25.21 -21.59
N ASN A 246 -8.43 25.27 -22.58
CA ASN A 246 -9.37 24.18 -22.81
C ASN A 246 -8.67 22.89 -23.29
N ALA A 247 -7.72 23.01 -24.22
CA ALA A 247 -6.93 21.86 -24.68
C ALA A 247 -6.12 21.21 -23.55
N LEU A 248 -5.54 22.01 -22.66
CA LEU A 248 -4.88 21.49 -21.46
C LEU A 248 -5.87 20.72 -20.58
N ARG A 249 -7.05 21.28 -20.32
CA ARG A 249 -8.07 20.62 -19.50
C ARG A 249 -8.57 19.32 -20.10
N GLU A 250 -8.76 19.28 -21.42
CA GLU A 250 -9.13 18.07 -22.16
C GLU A 250 -8.03 16.99 -22.02
N ALA A 251 -6.76 17.37 -22.12
CA ALA A 251 -5.63 16.46 -21.93
C ALA A 251 -5.57 15.92 -20.50
N GLU A 252 -5.78 16.76 -19.49
CA GLU A 252 -5.83 16.36 -18.07
C GLU A 252 -6.97 15.36 -17.82
N VAL A 253 -8.15 15.60 -18.36
CA VAL A 253 -9.28 14.66 -18.26
C VAL A 253 -8.99 13.33 -18.94
N ALA A 254 -8.27 13.36 -20.08
CA ALA A 254 -7.84 12.14 -20.77
C ALA A 254 -6.83 11.35 -19.93
N GLU A 255 -5.86 12.02 -19.31
CA GLU A 255 -4.91 11.40 -18.36
C GLU A 255 -5.65 10.74 -17.19
N GLU A 256 -6.56 11.46 -16.53
CA GLU A 256 -7.35 10.93 -15.41
C GLU A 256 -8.19 9.69 -15.79
N ARG A 257 -8.75 9.67 -17.01
CA ARG A 257 -9.48 8.50 -17.52
C ARG A 257 -8.56 7.31 -17.70
N GLU A 258 -7.37 7.54 -18.23
CA GLU A 258 -6.40 6.48 -18.47
C GLU A 258 -5.84 5.92 -17.16
N VAL A 259 -5.56 6.76 -16.17
CA VAL A 259 -5.18 6.33 -14.81
C VAL A 259 -6.27 5.42 -14.22
N ARG A 260 -7.54 5.84 -14.28
CA ARG A 260 -8.66 5.03 -13.79
C ARG A 260 -8.79 3.70 -14.52
N ARG A 261 -8.55 3.69 -15.85
CA ARG A 261 -8.58 2.47 -16.65
C ARG A 261 -7.49 1.50 -16.21
N VAL A 262 -6.25 1.98 -16.01
CA VAL A 262 -5.13 1.16 -15.55
C VAL A 262 -5.41 0.57 -14.16
N LEU A 263 -5.91 1.38 -13.22
CA LEU A 263 -6.25 0.90 -11.87
C LEU A 263 -7.36 -0.17 -11.91
N ALA A 264 -8.37 0.01 -12.77
CA ALA A 264 -9.43 -0.99 -12.94
C ALA A 264 -8.91 -2.30 -13.54
N GLU A 265 -8.01 -2.24 -14.52
CA GLU A 265 -7.37 -3.42 -15.10
C GLU A 265 -6.51 -4.16 -14.09
N LEU A 266 -5.66 -3.45 -13.35
CA LEU A 266 -4.83 -4.06 -12.29
C LEU A 266 -5.71 -4.70 -11.20
N THR A 267 -6.82 -4.05 -10.83
CA THR A 267 -7.78 -4.63 -9.87
C THR A 267 -8.42 -5.91 -10.43
N ALA A 268 -8.79 -5.93 -11.70
CA ALA A 268 -9.36 -7.11 -12.34
C ALA A 268 -8.34 -8.26 -12.43
N GLU A 269 -7.07 -7.96 -12.72
CA GLU A 269 -5.97 -8.93 -12.73
C GLU A 269 -5.69 -9.51 -11.33
N LEU A 270 -5.82 -8.68 -10.27
CA LEU A 270 -5.59 -9.10 -8.87
C LEU A 270 -6.76 -9.89 -8.28
N ARG A 271 -7.99 -9.64 -8.71
CA ARG A 271 -9.22 -10.18 -8.10
C ARG A 271 -9.25 -11.71 -7.99
N PRO A 272 -8.87 -12.49 -9.01
CA PRO A 272 -8.83 -13.96 -8.90
C PRO A 272 -7.89 -14.47 -7.81
N TRP A 273 -6.92 -13.66 -7.42
CA TRP A 273 -5.91 -14.00 -6.42
C TRP A 273 -6.28 -13.59 -4.99
N ALA A 274 -7.43 -12.93 -4.77
CA ALA A 274 -7.81 -12.45 -3.45
C ALA A 274 -7.77 -13.54 -2.34
N PRO A 275 -8.27 -14.78 -2.55
CA PRO A 275 -8.12 -15.84 -1.57
C PRO A 275 -6.67 -16.26 -1.32
N SER A 276 -5.85 -16.35 -2.38
CA SER A 276 -4.42 -16.69 -2.26
C SER A 276 -3.65 -15.61 -1.54
N LEU A 277 -3.95 -14.33 -1.80
CA LEU A 277 -3.34 -13.18 -1.12
C LEU A 277 -3.69 -13.16 0.39
N ALA A 278 -4.91 -13.52 0.75
CA ALA A 278 -5.32 -13.68 2.15
C ALA A 278 -4.53 -14.82 2.83
N ALA A 279 -4.34 -15.94 2.14
CA ALA A 279 -3.52 -17.06 2.64
C ALA A 279 -2.04 -16.64 2.79
N VAL A 280 -1.51 -15.82 1.87
CA VAL A 280 -0.14 -15.27 1.97
C VAL A 280 0.00 -14.36 3.19
N GLN A 281 -0.96 -13.49 3.45
CA GLN A 281 -0.95 -12.65 4.66
C GLN A 281 -0.96 -13.50 5.93
N GLU A 282 -1.85 -14.49 6.00
CA GLU A 282 -1.94 -15.41 7.12
C GLU A 282 -0.65 -16.22 7.32
N MET A 283 -0.03 -16.71 6.25
CA MET A 283 1.28 -17.35 6.29
C MET A 283 2.34 -16.44 6.92
N CYS A 284 2.44 -15.19 6.48
CA CYS A 284 3.42 -14.25 7.02
C CYS A 284 3.19 -13.97 8.52
N ILE A 285 1.93 -13.80 8.93
CA ILE A 285 1.56 -13.58 10.34
C ILE A 285 1.90 -14.81 11.18
N ALA A 286 1.55 -16.02 10.70
CA ALA A 286 1.83 -17.27 11.41
C ALA A 286 3.33 -17.55 11.52
N ALA A 287 4.08 -17.26 10.45
CA ALA A 287 5.52 -17.43 10.46
C ALA A 287 6.22 -16.43 11.39
N ASP A 288 5.74 -15.17 11.44
CA ASP A 288 6.27 -14.15 12.37
C ASP A 288 5.97 -14.50 13.83
N ASP A 289 4.75 -14.97 14.14
CA ASP A 289 4.40 -15.49 15.47
C ASP A 289 5.32 -16.65 15.88
N LEU A 290 5.54 -17.61 14.99
CA LEU A 290 6.41 -18.75 15.28
C LEU A 290 7.87 -18.32 15.47
N ALA A 291 8.37 -17.44 14.60
CA ALA A 291 9.73 -16.91 14.67
C ALA A 291 9.95 -16.12 15.98
N ALA A 292 8.98 -15.30 16.39
CA ALA A 292 9.05 -14.54 17.65
C ALA A 292 9.13 -15.47 18.87
N ARG A 293 8.30 -16.50 18.92
CA ARG A 293 8.34 -17.52 19.99
C ARG A 293 9.65 -18.27 20.01
N GLY A 294 10.19 -18.66 18.85
CA GLY A 294 11.49 -19.32 18.75
C GLY A 294 12.65 -18.43 19.23
N ARG A 295 12.65 -17.13 18.87
CA ARG A 295 13.64 -16.14 19.36
C ARG A 295 13.56 -15.97 20.87
N TYR A 296 12.34 -15.83 21.41
CA TYR A 296 12.14 -15.74 22.85
C TYR A 296 12.66 -16.99 23.57
N ALA A 297 12.28 -18.18 23.10
CA ALA A 297 12.71 -19.45 23.67
C ALA A 297 14.24 -19.62 23.64
N ALA A 298 14.88 -19.26 22.52
CA ALA A 298 16.34 -19.30 22.41
C ALA A 298 17.03 -18.33 23.38
N ARG A 299 16.45 -17.12 23.57
CA ARG A 299 17.02 -16.09 24.45
C ARG A 299 16.87 -16.42 25.95
N CYS A 300 15.75 -17.04 26.33
CA CYS A 300 15.46 -17.39 27.73
C CYS A 300 15.91 -18.80 28.08
N ASP A 301 16.59 -19.50 27.15
CA ASP A 301 17.00 -20.91 27.32
C ASP A 301 15.81 -21.81 27.72
N ALA A 302 14.61 -21.48 27.17
CA ALA A 302 13.39 -22.19 27.47
C ALA A 302 13.40 -23.59 26.83
N VAL A 303 12.79 -24.55 27.55
CA VAL A 303 12.61 -25.95 27.11
C VAL A 303 11.11 -26.16 26.87
N ALA A 304 10.76 -26.96 25.85
CA ALA A 304 9.38 -27.32 25.54
C ALA A 304 8.82 -28.36 26.53
#